data_d9a7f825e0a343aea07b143c4a75908e
#
_entry.id   d9a7f825e0a343aea07b143c4a75908e
#
_cell.length_a   1.000
_cell.length_b   1.000
_cell.length_c   1.000
_cell.angle_alpha   90.00
_cell.angle_beta   90.00
_cell.angle_gamma   90.00
#
_symmetry.space_group_name_H-M   'P 1'
#
loop_
_entity.id
_entity.type
_entity.pdbx_description
1 polymer ?
#
loop_
_entity_poly.entity_id
_entity_poly.type
_entity_poly.pdbx_seq_one_letter_code
_entity_poly.pdbx_strand_id
1 'polypeptide(L)'
;SDIAAKLLRRRFRSASLGKVLLAIDLFIIFLTGVVFRDISRTLYSALPLAVSSVVMDQLLYGLDHSTVALIISKHYQQVSKQIETRLDRGATVLDGSGSYTGQPRPVLMSAVRQRELPELKTIVREIDPDAFVILLPAHQVLGEGFRRAGDEL
;
A
#
# COMPACT_ATOMS: atom_id res chain seq x y z
N SER A 1 36.48 -10.91 -9.93
CA SER A 1 35.27 -11.41 -9.21
C SER A 1 34.31 -10.31 -8.78
N ASP A 2 34.76 -9.07 -8.59
CA ASP A 2 33.91 -7.96 -8.12
C ASP A 2 32.94 -7.39 -9.17
N ILE A 3 33.27 -7.51 -10.45
CA ILE A 3 32.44 -7.02 -11.55
C ILE A 3 31.16 -7.86 -11.70
N ALA A 4 31.27 -9.17 -11.57
CA ALA A 4 30.12 -10.07 -11.63
C ALA A 4 29.17 -9.84 -10.45
N ALA A 5 29.71 -9.64 -9.25
CA ALA A 5 28.92 -9.32 -8.05
C ALA A 5 28.22 -7.95 -8.16
N LYS A 6 28.89 -6.93 -8.75
CA LYS A 6 28.32 -5.61 -9.00
C LYS A 6 27.22 -5.64 -10.08
N LEU A 7 27.38 -6.42 -11.13
CA LEU A 7 26.36 -6.60 -12.18
C LEU A 7 25.12 -7.36 -11.65
N LEU A 8 25.32 -8.40 -10.84
CA LEU A 8 24.24 -9.12 -10.18
C LEU A 8 23.46 -8.22 -9.22
N ARG A 9 24.16 -7.42 -8.42
CA ARG A 9 23.56 -6.45 -7.49
C ARG A 9 22.76 -5.36 -8.20
N ARG A 10 23.22 -4.92 -9.40
CA ARG A 10 22.51 -3.91 -10.20
C ARG A 10 21.24 -4.45 -10.87
N ARG A 11 21.24 -5.73 -11.24
CA ARG A 11 20.09 -6.38 -11.90
C ARG A 11 19.00 -6.81 -10.91
N PHE A 12 19.38 -7.13 -9.67
CA PHE A 12 18.45 -7.56 -8.62
C PHE A 12 17.97 -6.44 -7.68
N ARG A 13 18.40 -5.20 -7.89
CA ARG A 13 18.06 -4.06 -7.01
C ARG A 13 16.58 -3.63 -7.10
N SER A 14 15.83 -4.11 -8.08
CA SER A 14 14.39 -3.84 -8.25
C SER A 14 13.50 -5.10 -8.10
N ALA A 15 14.10 -6.26 -7.89
CA ALA A 15 13.31 -7.46 -7.61
C ALA A 15 13.06 -7.54 -6.10
N SER A 16 11.79 -7.49 -5.68
CA SER A 16 11.45 -7.74 -4.28
C SER A 16 11.95 -9.11 -3.88
N LEU A 17 12.44 -9.24 -2.66
CA LEU A 17 12.98 -10.49 -2.11
C LEU A 17 12.01 -11.66 -2.35
N GLY A 18 10.69 -11.41 -2.25
CA GLY A 18 9.65 -12.39 -2.53
C GLY A 18 9.66 -12.90 -3.97
N LYS A 19 9.92 -12.05 -4.98
CA LYS A 19 10.01 -12.50 -6.37
C LYS A 19 11.21 -13.42 -6.64
N VAL A 20 12.32 -13.16 -5.95
CA VAL A 20 13.54 -14.01 -6.06
C VAL A 20 13.29 -15.37 -5.41
N LEU A 21 12.68 -15.38 -4.21
CA LEU A 21 12.30 -16.61 -3.53
C LEU A 21 11.31 -17.41 -4.35
N LEU A 22 10.25 -16.78 -4.85
CA LEU A 22 9.25 -17.43 -5.70
C LEU A 22 9.87 -18.04 -6.97
N ALA A 23 10.84 -17.38 -7.60
CA ALA A 23 11.55 -17.92 -8.75
C ALA A 23 12.38 -19.16 -8.40
N ILE A 24 13.03 -19.16 -7.22
CA ILE A 24 13.78 -20.32 -6.72
C ILE A 24 12.83 -21.47 -6.42
N ASP A 25 11.73 -21.22 -5.77
CA ASP A 25 10.72 -22.22 -5.42
C ASP A 25 10.11 -22.86 -6.67
N LEU A 26 9.74 -22.07 -7.68
CA LEU A 26 9.24 -22.56 -8.96
C LEU A 26 10.28 -23.42 -9.69
N PHE A 27 11.56 -23.05 -9.62
CA PHE A 27 12.66 -23.83 -10.19
C PHE A 27 12.79 -25.18 -9.49
N ILE A 28 12.71 -25.22 -8.16
CA ILE A 28 12.76 -26.46 -7.37
C ILE A 28 11.58 -27.36 -7.71
N ILE A 29 10.36 -26.82 -7.80
CA ILE A 29 9.14 -27.59 -8.20
C ILE A 29 9.33 -28.18 -9.59
N PHE A 30 9.82 -27.40 -10.54
CA PHE A 30 10.09 -27.87 -11.91
C PHE A 30 11.11 -29.01 -11.90
N LEU A 31 12.21 -28.86 -11.17
CA LEU A 31 13.24 -29.89 -11.04
C LEU A 31 12.68 -31.18 -10.43
N THR A 32 11.86 -31.04 -9.38
CA THR A 32 11.19 -32.18 -8.72
C THR A 32 10.27 -32.93 -9.70
N GLY A 33 9.49 -32.21 -10.50
CA GLY A 33 8.62 -32.80 -11.54
C GLY A 33 9.40 -33.58 -12.60
N VAL A 34 10.54 -33.03 -13.04
CA VAL A 34 11.39 -33.70 -14.03
C VAL A 34 12.08 -34.94 -13.46
N VAL A 35 12.58 -34.87 -12.23
CA VAL A 35 13.33 -35.98 -11.60
C VAL A 35 12.41 -37.12 -11.21
N PHE A 36 11.28 -36.83 -10.59
CA PHE A 36 10.39 -37.87 -10.06
C PHE A 36 9.33 -38.34 -11.07
N ARG A 37 9.15 -37.61 -12.18
CA ARG A 37 8.15 -37.92 -13.24
C ARG A 37 6.75 -38.21 -12.68
N ASP A 38 6.42 -37.66 -11.54
CA ASP A 38 5.14 -37.86 -10.83
C ASP A 38 4.45 -36.50 -10.69
N ILE A 39 3.43 -36.31 -11.52
CA ILE A 39 2.64 -35.07 -11.57
C ILE A 39 1.91 -34.84 -10.24
N SER A 40 1.44 -35.89 -9.59
CA SER A 40 0.71 -35.80 -8.33
C SER A 40 1.60 -35.24 -7.22
N ARG A 41 2.82 -35.72 -7.09
CA ARG A 41 3.79 -35.20 -6.10
C ARG A 41 4.17 -33.75 -6.37
N THR A 42 4.31 -33.38 -7.63
CA THR A 42 4.62 -32.01 -8.03
C THR A 42 3.49 -31.06 -7.68
N LEU A 43 2.23 -31.46 -7.90
CA LEU A 43 1.06 -30.66 -7.52
C LEU A 43 0.93 -30.50 -6.00
N TYR A 44 1.15 -31.58 -5.23
CA TYR A 44 1.11 -31.51 -3.77
C TYR A 44 2.22 -30.62 -3.18
N SER A 45 3.38 -30.51 -3.83
CA SER A 45 4.43 -29.60 -3.39
C SER A 45 4.19 -28.14 -3.81
N ALA A 46 3.47 -27.89 -4.90
CA ALA A 46 3.14 -26.55 -5.36
C ALA A 46 2.09 -25.85 -4.47
N LEU A 47 1.15 -26.60 -3.90
CA LEU A 47 0.07 -26.02 -3.08
C LEU A 47 0.58 -25.30 -1.82
N PRO A 48 1.41 -25.91 -0.96
CA PRO A 48 1.96 -25.22 0.20
C PRO A 48 2.79 -23.98 -0.16
N LEU A 49 3.53 -24.04 -1.27
CA LEU A 49 4.34 -22.92 -1.73
C LEU A 49 3.49 -21.75 -2.19
N ALA A 50 2.41 -22.00 -2.92
CA ALA A 50 1.47 -20.96 -3.31
C ALA A 50 0.82 -20.30 -2.08
N VAL A 51 0.40 -21.08 -1.10
CA VAL A 51 -0.18 -20.58 0.16
C VAL A 51 0.85 -19.77 0.94
N SER A 52 2.08 -20.30 1.10
CA SER A 52 3.16 -19.62 1.81
C SER A 52 3.53 -18.29 1.15
N SER A 53 3.57 -18.22 -0.18
CA SER A 53 3.85 -16.98 -0.91
C SER A 53 2.79 -15.91 -0.62
N VAL A 54 1.51 -16.27 -0.68
CA VAL A 54 0.42 -15.33 -0.39
C VAL A 54 0.46 -14.85 1.07
N VAL A 55 0.70 -15.76 2.01
CA VAL A 55 0.80 -15.43 3.43
C VAL A 55 2.02 -14.52 3.68
N MET A 56 3.16 -14.84 3.08
CA MET A 56 4.38 -14.05 3.23
C MET A 56 4.20 -12.64 2.64
N ASP A 57 3.59 -12.52 1.46
CA ASP A 57 3.28 -11.22 0.86
C ASP A 57 2.34 -10.41 1.74
N GLN A 58 1.34 -11.02 2.36
CA GLN A 58 0.46 -10.33 3.30
C GLN A 58 1.17 -9.92 4.59
N LEU A 59 2.07 -10.76 5.12
CA LEU A 59 2.85 -10.44 6.32
C LEU A 59 3.88 -9.34 6.06
N LEU A 60 4.58 -9.39 4.92
CA LEU A 60 5.64 -8.43 4.61
C LEU A 60 5.11 -7.10 4.06
N TYR A 61 4.04 -7.13 3.29
CA TYR A 61 3.53 -5.93 2.58
C TYR A 61 2.09 -5.56 2.94
N GLY A 62 1.33 -6.45 3.59
CA GLY A 62 -0.13 -6.37 3.68
C GLY A 62 -0.69 -5.48 4.79
N LEU A 63 0.10 -5.06 5.78
CA LEU A 63 -0.46 -4.35 6.94
C LEU A 63 -0.17 -2.84 6.98
N ASP A 64 0.76 -2.35 6.17
CA ASP A 64 1.20 -0.95 6.25
C ASP A 64 0.90 -0.11 4.99
N HIS A 65 0.00 -0.56 4.12
CA HIS A 65 -0.45 0.28 3.02
C HIS A 65 -1.22 1.47 3.56
N SER A 66 -0.64 2.64 3.36
CA SER A 66 -1.30 3.91 3.63
C SER A 66 -1.96 4.44 2.37
N THR A 67 -2.96 5.27 2.56
CA THR A 67 -3.68 5.94 1.47
C THR A 67 -3.74 7.42 1.79
N VAL A 68 -3.41 8.24 0.83
CA VAL A 68 -3.65 9.68 0.89
C VAL A 68 -5.04 9.94 0.34
N ALA A 69 -5.89 10.54 1.15
CA ALA A 69 -7.21 11.00 0.76
C ALA A 69 -7.15 12.50 0.45
N LEU A 70 -7.58 12.88 -0.75
CA LEU A 70 -7.83 14.25 -1.14
C LEU A 70 -9.35 14.44 -1.16
N ILE A 71 -9.85 15.30 -0.29
CA ILE A 71 -11.27 15.51 -0.08
C ILE A 71 -11.62 16.95 -0.46
N ILE A 72 -12.49 17.10 -1.44
CA ILE A 72 -13.00 18.39 -1.89
C ILE A 72 -14.44 18.50 -1.40
N SER A 73 -14.66 19.34 -0.39
CA SER A 73 -15.95 19.52 0.27
C SER A 73 -16.16 20.97 0.66
N LYS A 74 -17.39 21.42 0.64
CA LYS A 74 -17.79 22.73 1.18
C LYS A 74 -17.67 22.76 2.71
N HIS A 75 -17.77 21.60 3.34
CA HIS A 75 -17.73 21.40 4.79
C HIS A 75 -16.38 20.84 5.27
N TYR A 76 -15.28 21.14 4.57
CA TYR A 76 -13.95 20.57 4.81
C TYR A 76 -13.48 20.75 6.27
N GLN A 77 -13.84 21.85 6.93
CA GLN A 77 -13.48 22.10 8.34
C GLN A 77 -14.14 21.09 9.30
N GLN A 78 -15.42 20.75 9.04
CA GLN A 78 -16.13 19.76 9.83
C GLN A 78 -15.57 18.36 9.57
N VAL A 79 -15.26 18.04 8.31
CA VAL A 79 -14.62 16.80 7.92
C VAL A 79 -13.24 16.66 8.59
N SER A 80 -12.42 17.71 8.56
CA SER A 80 -11.10 17.74 9.21
C SER A 80 -11.20 17.44 10.70
N LYS A 81 -12.12 18.11 11.39
CA LYS A 81 -12.34 17.90 12.83
C LYS A 81 -12.79 16.48 13.17
N GLN A 82 -13.63 15.86 12.34
CA GLN A 82 -14.06 14.48 12.55
C GLN A 82 -12.95 13.47 12.23
N ILE A 83 -12.11 13.72 11.25
CA ILE A 83 -10.93 12.91 10.97
C ILE A 83 -9.98 12.93 12.16
N GLU A 84 -9.70 14.09 12.72
CA GLU A 84 -8.87 14.23 13.93
C GLU A 84 -9.48 13.49 15.11
N THR A 85 -10.77 13.69 15.38
CA THR A 85 -11.44 13.15 16.58
C THR A 85 -11.65 11.63 16.51
N ARG A 86 -12.06 11.10 15.34
CA ARG A 86 -12.45 9.67 15.19
C ARG A 86 -11.30 8.77 14.71
N LEU A 87 -10.36 9.33 13.93
CA LEU A 87 -9.26 8.54 13.36
C LEU A 87 -7.91 8.84 14.01
N ASP A 88 -7.83 9.92 14.81
CA ASP A 88 -6.55 10.42 15.36
C ASP A 88 -5.52 10.66 14.24
N ARG A 89 -5.98 11.34 13.17
CA ARG A 89 -5.18 11.65 11.99
C ARG A 89 -5.19 13.14 11.69
N GLY A 90 -4.00 13.66 11.39
CA GLY A 90 -3.86 15.03 10.91
C GLY A 90 -4.42 15.20 9.50
N ALA A 91 -4.90 16.41 9.22
CA ALA A 91 -5.32 16.79 7.89
C ALA A 91 -4.75 18.17 7.54
N THR A 92 -4.34 18.33 6.29
CA THR A 92 -3.79 19.59 5.76
C THR A 92 -4.72 20.16 4.72
N VAL A 93 -5.02 21.45 4.83
CA VAL A 93 -5.82 22.16 3.83
C VAL A 93 -4.87 22.70 2.77
N LEU A 94 -5.10 22.31 1.52
CA LEU A 94 -4.42 22.82 0.35
C LEU A 94 -5.31 23.85 -0.33
N ASP A 95 -4.78 25.02 -0.60
CA ASP A 95 -5.48 26.07 -1.34
C ASP A 95 -5.65 25.64 -2.80
N GLY A 96 -6.88 25.68 -3.28
CA GLY A 96 -7.23 25.35 -4.64
C GLY A 96 -8.34 26.26 -5.17
N SER A 97 -8.46 26.34 -6.46
CA SER A 97 -9.54 27.05 -7.14
C SER A 97 -10.13 26.19 -8.24
N GLY A 98 -11.44 26.32 -8.45
CA GLY A 98 -12.11 25.66 -9.57
C GLY A 98 -11.66 26.27 -10.90
N SER A 99 -11.07 25.48 -11.77
CA SER A 99 -10.54 25.98 -13.06
C SER A 99 -11.62 26.63 -13.96
N TYR A 100 -12.85 26.17 -13.86
CA TYR A 100 -13.97 26.69 -14.64
C TYR A 100 -14.64 27.91 -13.98
N THR A 101 -14.81 27.88 -12.65
CA THR A 101 -15.54 28.91 -11.90
C THR A 101 -14.65 29.98 -11.31
N GLY A 102 -13.33 29.74 -11.20
CA GLY A 102 -12.39 30.61 -10.50
C GLY A 102 -12.61 30.70 -8.99
N GLN A 103 -13.62 30.02 -8.45
CA GLN A 103 -13.95 30.11 -7.04
C GLN A 103 -12.99 29.29 -6.18
N PRO A 104 -12.68 29.74 -4.94
CA PRO A 104 -11.90 28.97 -3.99
C PRO A 104 -12.50 27.59 -3.74
N ARG A 105 -11.70 26.56 -3.88
CA ARG A 105 -12.06 25.16 -3.58
C ARG A 105 -10.93 24.52 -2.81
N PRO A 106 -10.91 24.66 -1.48
CA PRO A 106 -9.90 24.04 -0.65
C PRO A 106 -9.99 22.52 -0.74
N VAL A 107 -8.83 21.86 -0.77
CA VAL A 107 -8.67 20.41 -0.80
C VAL A 107 -8.10 19.97 0.54
N LEU A 108 -8.83 19.15 1.27
CA LEU A 108 -8.35 18.55 2.49
C LEU A 108 -7.55 17.30 2.17
N MET A 109 -6.28 17.27 2.53
CA MET A 109 -5.38 16.13 2.38
C MET A 109 -5.16 15.47 3.73
N SER A 110 -5.41 14.16 3.82
CA SER A 110 -5.13 13.37 5.01
C SER A 110 -4.55 12.02 4.62
N ALA A 111 -3.52 11.57 5.35
CA ALA A 111 -2.99 10.22 5.20
C ALA A 111 -3.66 9.29 6.23
N VAL A 112 -4.17 8.16 5.76
CA VAL A 112 -4.85 7.16 6.61
C VAL A 112 -4.34 5.77 6.28
N ARG A 113 -4.41 4.85 7.23
CA ARG A 113 -4.11 3.44 6.98
C ARG A 113 -5.25 2.78 6.22
N GLN A 114 -4.95 1.73 5.49
CA GLN A 114 -5.96 0.98 4.72
C GLN A 114 -7.17 0.55 5.57
N ARG A 115 -6.95 0.16 6.81
CA ARG A 115 -8.00 -0.24 7.76
C ARG A 115 -8.93 0.91 8.20
N GLU A 116 -8.47 2.16 8.08
CA GLU A 116 -9.19 3.38 8.48
C GLU A 116 -10.05 3.95 7.34
N LEU A 117 -9.85 3.47 6.12
CA LEU A 117 -10.59 3.95 4.94
C LEU A 117 -12.11 3.81 5.02
N PRO A 118 -12.69 2.70 5.54
CA PRO A 118 -14.14 2.60 5.69
C PRO A 118 -14.70 3.70 6.58
N GLU A 119 -14.03 3.98 7.70
CA GLU A 119 -14.43 5.02 8.63
C GLU A 119 -14.28 6.41 8.02
N LEU A 120 -13.18 6.69 7.31
CA LEU A 120 -13.01 7.95 6.59
C LEU A 120 -14.15 8.21 5.60
N LYS A 121 -14.52 7.18 4.82
CA LYS A 121 -15.64 7.29 3.86
C LYS A 121 -16.97 7.57 4.57
N THR A 122 -17.17 6.98 5.73
CA THR A 122 -18.37 7.20 6.56
C THR A 122 -18.42 8.64 7.05
N ILE A 123 -17.32 9.15 7.61
CA ILE A 123 -17.19 10.55 8.06
C ILE A 123 -17.55 11.53 6.95
N VAL A 124 -16.94 11.35 5.79
CA VAL A 124 -17.16 12.26 4.66
C VAL A 124 -18.62 12.22 4.21
N ARG A 125 -19.21 11.02 4.05
CA ARG A 125 -20.59 10.86 3.60
C ARG A 125 -21.61 11.40 4.58
N GLU A 126 -21.36 11.29 5.89
CA GLU A 126 -22.24 11.82 6.93
C GLU A 126 -22.30 13.35 6.91
N ILE A 127 -21.17 14.02 6.57
CA ILE A 127 -21.06 15.48 6.61
C ILE A 127 -21.42 16.11 5.27
N ASP A 128 -20.95 15.53 4.18
CA ASP A 128 -21.15 16.04 2.82
C ASP A 128 -21.26 14.87 1.83
N PRO A 129 -22.50 14.43 1.53
CA PRO A 129 -22.73 13.36 0.58
C PRO A 129 -22.25 13.67 -0.85
N ASP A 130 -22.13 14.96 -1.18
CA ASP A 130 -21.69 15.46 -2.50
C ASP A 130 -20.17 15.72 -2.55
N ALA A 131 -19.44 15.43 -1.48
CA ALA A 131 -18.00 15.61 -1.44
C ALA A 131 -17.30 14.72 -2.48
N PHE A 132 -16.30 15.28 -3.15
CA PHE A 132 -15.46 14.53 -4.07
C PHE A 132 -14.21 14.03 -3.35
N VAL A 133 -13.99 12.72 -3.37
CA VAL A 133 -12.88 12.06 -2.66
C VAL A 133 -12.00 11.30 -3.64
N ILE A 134 -10.71 11.62 -3.66
CA ILE A 134 -9.69 10.89 -4.41
C ILE A 134 -8.84 10.11 -3.40
N LEU A 135 -8.68 8.83 -3.64
CA LEU A 135 -7.83 7.95 -2.82
C LEU A 135 -6.59 7.55 -3.64
N LEU A 136 -5.43 7.93 -3.14
CA LEU A 136 -4.14 7.67 -3.77
C LEU A 136 -3.38 6.66 -2.90
N PRO A 137 -2.95 5.52 -3.44
CA PRO A 137 -2.12 4.59 -2.68
C PRO A 137 -0.78 5.26 -2.38
N ALA A 138 -0.37 5.24 -1.11
CA ALA A 138 0.93 5.69 -0.67
C ALA A 138 1.78 4.47 -0.32
N HIS A 139 2.94 4.34 -0.95
CA HIS A 139 3.86 3.24 -0.67
C HIS A 139 4.47 3.34 0.72
N GLN A 140 4.70 4.57 1.19
CA GLN A 140 5.28 4.83 2.48
C GLN A 140 4.80 6.19 3.00
N VAL A 141 4.41 6.23 4.25
CA VAL A 141 4.12 7.47 4.98
C VAL A 141 4.96 7.45 6.25
N LEU A 142 5.78 8.48 6.40
CA LEU A 142 6.65 8.67 7.57
C LEU A 142 6.17 9.89 8.36
N GLY A 143 6.19 9.80 9.67
CA GLY A 143 5.81 10.88 10.55
C GLY A 143 4.97 10.44 11.73
N GLU A 144 4.50 11.42 12.51
CA GLU A 144 3.69 11.18 13.70
C GLU A 144 2.39 10.44 13.34
N GLY A 145 2.07 9.39 14.08
CA GLY A 145 0.94 8.51 13.80
C GLY A 145 1.21 7.39 12.76
N PHE A 146 2.39 7.40 12.12
CA PHE A 146 2.88 6.38 11.20
C PHE A 146 4.24 5.83 11.67
N ARG A 147 5.02 5.21 10.79
CA ARG A 147 6.40 4.79 11.12
C ARG A 147 7.30 6.01 11.32
N ARG A 148 8.19 5.97 12.30
CA ARG A 148 9.23 6.99 12.44
C ARG A 148 10.31 6.77 11.39
N ALA A 149 10.89 7.86 10.86
CA ALA A 149 11.92 7.82 9.81
C ALA A 149 13.24 7.11 10.23
N GLY A 150 13.34 6.62 11.46
CA GLY A 150 14.53 5.93 12.02
C GLY A 150 14.35 4.43 12.23
N ASP A 151 13.19 3.85 11.93
CA ASP A 151 12.92 2.43 12.18
C ASP A 151 13.41 1.49 11.03
N GLU A 152 14.20 2.01 10.10
CA GLU A 152 14.75 1.27 8.93
C GLU A 152 16.26 1.01 9.04
N LEU A 153 16.81 0.73 10.22
CA LEU A 153 18.20 0.29 10.37
C LEU A 153 18.28 -1.13 10.90
#